data_5f66af0b00da8758f8eb4596914b5bd0
#
_entry.id   5f66af0b00da8758f8eb4596914b5bd0
#
_cell.length_a   1.000
_cell.length_b   1.000
_cell.length_c   1.000
_cell.angle_alpha   90.00
_cell.angle_beta   90.00
_cell.angle_gamma   90.00
#
_symmetry.space_group_name_H-M   'P 1'
#
loop_
_entity.id
_entity.type
_entity.pdbx_description
1 polymer ?
#
loop_
_entity_poly.entity_id
_entity_poly.type
_entity_poly.pdbx_seq_one_letter_code
_entity_poly.pdbx_strand_id
1 'polypeptide(L)'
;MRQYVRKKYRQDLEGLVNLDPGLLAQLMRGEILEEKPYTSVKWVLCQQPFRPLELYWLFDHDDEHGADLRILYARKSLVVPTEDAYVFAWDYLALIARYARGTFPLAPVAPGPDWLPFSDFAPSAASPVQDTAMGPRQELLNLVSPEVAQVAMTRLDVGACRSIPGGWQVTWPILGDLSMRLSQTGNGSEVAFDSHGASKYAPELLMSFAWLYVNALLRECRQVEPSLPRLSRYF
;
A
#
# COMPACT_ATOMS: atom_id res chain seq x y z
N MET A 1 6.34 -18.73 -0.31
CA MET A 1 5.13 -17.97 0.04
C MET A 1 3.88 -18.86 0.14
N ARG A 2 3.45 -19.58 -0.90
CA ARG A 2 2.20 -20.38 -0.92
C ARG A 2 2.01 -21.33 0.28
N GLN A 3 3.00 -22.17 0.61
CA GLN A 3 2.90 -23.11 1.75
C GLN A 3 2.74 -22.38 3.11
N TYR A 4 3.39 -21.23 3.27
CA TYR A 4 3.30 -20.45 4.49
C TYR A 4 1.93 -19.78 4.61
N VAL A 5 1.39 -19.22 3.52
CA VAL A 5 0.04 -18.63 3.47
C VAL A 5 -0.99 -19.67 3.88
N ARG A 6 -0.97 -20.87 3.26
CA ARG A 6 -1.84 -21.98 3.63
C ARG A 6 -1.73 -22.37 5.11
N LYS A 7 -0.52 -22.44 5.64
CA LYS A 7 -0.30 -22.85 7.04
C LYS A 7 -0.79 -21.80 8.03
N LYS A 8 -0.53 -20.52 7.76
CA LYS A 8 -0.82 -19.39 8.69
C LYS A 8 -2.27 -18.95 8.65
N TYR A 9 -2.87 -18.91 7.46
CA TYR A 9 -4.17 -18.26 7.23
C TYR A 9 -5.28 -19.22 6.77
N ARG A 10 -5.05 -20.53 6.80
CA ARG A 10 -6.03 -21.52 6.28
C ARG A 10 -7.46 -21.31 6.80
N GLN A 11 -7.59 -21.17 8.11
CA GLN A 11 -8.90 -20.98 8.73
C GLN A 11 -9.54 -19.65 8.33
N ASP A 12 -8.75 -18.59 8.24
CA ASP A 12 -9.23 -17.27 7.83
C ASP A 12 -9.68 -17.29 6.36
N LEU A 13 -8.91 -17.95 5.48
CA LEU A 13 -9.22 -18.01 4.05
C LEU A 13 -10.52 -18.76 3.75
N GLU A 14 -10.92 -19.71 4.57
CA GLU A 14 -12.25 -20.37 4.43
C GLU A 14 -13.39 -19.36 4.51
N GLY A 15 -13.23 -18.29 5.29
CA GLY A 15 -14.19 -17.21 5.36
C GLY A 15 -14.42 -16.48 4.04
N LEU A 16 -13.44 -16.52 3.10
CA LEU A 16 -13.56 -15.88 1.80
C LEU A 16 -14.58 -16.53 0.86
N VAL A 17 -14.96 -17.79 1.13
CA VAL A 17 -15.91 -18.56 0.30
C VAL A 17 -17.26 -17.85 0.22
N ASN A 18 -17.70 -17.26 1.33
CA ASN A 18 -19.02 -16.64 1.48
C ASN A 18 -18.98 -15.11 1.36
N LEU A 19 -17.82 -14.52 1.10
CA LEU A 19 -17.69 -13.08 0.98
C LEU A 19 -17.88 -12.63 -0.47
N ASP A 20 -18.49 -11.45 -0.62
CA ASP A 20 -18.55 -10.76 -1.90
C ASP A 20 -17.16 -10.26 -2.31
N PRO A 21 -16.55 -10.81 -3.37
CA PRO A 21 -15.24 -10.36 -3.82
C PRO A 21 -15.26 -8.92 -4.34
N GLY A 22 -16.41 -8.38 -4.75
CA GLY A 22 -16.54 -7.00 -5.17
C GLY A 22 -16.31 -6.01 -4.03
N LEU A 23 -16.78 -6.32 -2.82
CA LEU A 23 -16.50 -5.50 -1.64
C LEU A 23 -15.00 -5.55 -1.27
N LEU A 24 -14.37 -6.72 -1.39
CA LEU A 24 -12.93 -6.84 -1.19
C LEU A 24 -12.16 -6.01 -2.23
N ALA A 25 -12.57 -6.07 -3.49
CA ALA A 25 -11.96 -5.28 -4.55
C ALA A 25 -12.07 -3.77 -4.29
N GLN A 26 -13.21 -3.29 -3.83
CA GLN A 26 -13.40 -1.89 -3.43
C GLN A 26 -12.45 -1.49 -2.30
N LEU A 27 -12.35 -2.32 -1.24
CA LEU A 27 -11.42 -2.07 -0.13
C LEU A 27 -9.97 -2.02 -0.61
N MET A 28 -9.57 -2.98 -1.43
CA MET A 28 -8.20 -3.13 -1.94
C MET A 28 -7.88 -2.16 -3.10
N ARG A 29 -8.86 -1.40 -3.58
CA ARG A 29 -8.75 -0.57 -4.79
C ARG A 29 -8.30 -1.36 -5.99
N GLY A 30 -8.87 -2.52 -6.15
CA GLY A 30 -8.65 -3.43 -7.26
C GLY A 30 -9.92 -3.67 -8.06
N GLU A 31 -9.85 -4.61 -8.97
CA GLU A 31 -10.97 -5.06 -9.79
C GLU A 31 -11.04 -6.59 -9.82
N ILE A 32 -12.25 -7.12 -9.91
CA ILE A 32 -12.45 -8.54 -10.12
C ILE A 32 -12.42 -8.82 -11.63
N LEU A 33 -11.52 -9.72 -12.04
CA LEU A 33 -11.40 -10.10 -13.43
C LEU A 33 -12.44 -11.17 -13.80
N GLU A 34 -13.04 -11.02 -14.98
CA GLU A 34 -13.98 -12.01 -15.54
C GLU A 34 -13.26 -13.30 -15.93
N GLU A 35 -12.05 -13.16 -16.50
CA GLU A 35 -11.24 -14.30 -16.92
C GLU A 35 -10.59 -15.01 -15.74
N LYS A 36 -10.77 -16.32 -15.70
CA LYS A 36 -10.17 -17.20 -14.68
C LYS A 36 -9.25 -18.20 -15.36
N PRO A 37 -8.05 -18.43 -14.80
CA PRO A 37 -7.06 -19.31 -15.45
C PRO A 37 -7.49 -20.79 -15.49
N TYR A 38 -8.37 -21.21 -14.58
CA TYR A 38 -8.94 -22.57 -14.52
C TYR A 38 -10.22 -22.61 -13.70
N THR A 39 -10.97 -23.69 -13.79
CA THR A 39 -12.35 -23.81 -13.29
C THR A 39 -12.48 -23.80 -11.76
N SER A 40 -11.45 -24.22 -11.01
CA SER A 40 -11.45 -24.21 -9.54
C SER A 40 -11.30 -22.80 -8.95
N VAL A 41 -10.81 -21.83 -9.72
CA VAL A 41 -10.69 -20.44 -9.27
C VAL A 41 -12.06 -19.80 -9.11
N LYS A 42 -12.37 -19.37 -7.90
CA LYS A 42 -13.63 -18.68 -7.58
C LYS A 42 -13.62 -17.24 -8.07
N TRP A 43 -12.52 -16.52 -7.82
CA TRP A 43 -12.32 -15.16 -8.30
C TRP A 43 -10.83 -14.83 -8.45
N VAL A 44 -10.57 -13.84 -9.28
CA VAL A 44 -9.25 -13.21 -9.45
C VAL A 44 -9.41 -11.72 -9.21
N LEU A 45 -8.67 -11.20 -8.24
CA LEU A 45 -8.62 -9.77 -7.96
C LEU A 45 -7.30 -9.22 -8.49
N CYS A 46 -7.37 -8.25 -9.41
CA CYS A 46 -6.24 -7.48 -9.88
C CYS A 46 -6.12 -6.20 -9.05
N GLN A 47 -4.94 -5.93 -8.53
CA GLN A 47 -4.65 -4.75 -7.72
C GLN A 47 -3.39 -4.07 -8.21
N GLN A 48 -3.46 -2.75 -8.42
CA GLN A 48 -2.33 -1.92 -8.79
C GLN A 48 -2.17 -0.78 -7.79
N PRO A 49 -1.37 -0.96 -6.73
CA PRO A 49 -1.11 0.11 -5.75
C PRO A 49 -0.53 1.37 -6.41
N PHE A 50 0.41 1.18 -7.34
CA PHE A 50 1.00 2.22 -8.19
C PHE A 50 1.72 1.55 -9.38
N ARG A 51 1.97 2.25 -10.47
CA ARG A 51 2.84 1.74 -11.53
C ARG A 51 4.29 1.65 -11.06
N PRO A 52 5.00 0.55 -11.38
CA PRO A 52 4.58 -0.62 -12.17
C PRO A 52 4.09 -1.82 -11.34
N LEU A 53 3.87 -1.66 -10.03
CA LEU A 53 3.45 -2.75 -9.14
C LEU A 53 2.01 -3.18 -9.41
N GLU A 54 1.83 -4.43 -9.82
CA GLU A 54 0.52 -5.05 -10.07
C GLU A 54 0.51 -6.46 -9.53
N LEU A 55 -0.47 -6.77 -8.70
CA LEU A 55 -0.66 -8.04 -8.02
C LEU A 55 -1.97 -8.68 -8.48
N TYR A 56 -1.95 -10.01 -8.58
CA TYR A 56 -3.13 -10.82 -8.83
C TYR A 56 -3.33 -11.77 -7.64
N TRP A 57 -4.50 -11.67 -7.04
CA TRP A 57 -4.94 -12.53 -5.94
C TRP A 57 -5.90 -13.55 -6.51
N LEU A 58 -5.46 -14.81 -6.61
CA LEU A 58 -6.28 -15.91 -7.12
C LEU A 58 -6.81 -16.71 -5.94
N PHE A 59 -8.10 -16.63 -5.72
CA PHE A 59 -8.77 -17.45 -4.71
C PHE A 59 -9.35 -18.70 -5.33
N ASP A 60 -8.93 -19.82 -4.78
CA ASP A 60 -9.30 -21.17 -5.19
C ASP A 60 -9.93 -21.87 -4.00
N HIS A 61 -11.00 -22.61 -4.23
CA HIS A 61 -11.64 -23.42 -3.20
C HIS A 61 -12.23 -24.67 -3.84
N ASP A 62 -11.82 -25.81 -3.33
CA ASP A 62 -12.41 -27.10 -3.64
C ASP A 62 -12.71 -27.88 -2.35
N ASP A 63 -13.62 -28.86 -2.45
CA ASP A 63 -14.12 -29.63 -1.30
C ASP A 63 -13.05 -30.57 -0.72
N GLU A 64 -12.03 -30.93 -1.51
CA GLU A 64 -10.98 -31.85 -1.09
C GLU A 64 -9.81 -31.12 -0.41
N HIS A 65 -9.41 -29.95 -0.94
CA HIS A 65 -8.21 -29.25 -0.50
C HIS A 65 -8.51 -27.98 0.32
N GLY A 66 -9.77 -27.52 0.32
CA GLY A 66 -10.22 -26.29 0.99
C GLY A 66 -9.76 -25.01 0.30
N ALA A 67 -9.72 -23.92 1.05
CA ALA A 67 -9.35 -22.59 0.55
C ALA A 67 -7.84 -22.44 0.28
N ASP A 68 -7.50 -21.85 -0.87
CA ASP A 68 -6.12 -21.48 -1.24
C ASP A 68 -6.11 -20.08 -1.85
N LEU A 69 -5.17 -19.25 -1.44
CA LEU A 69 -4.97 -17.93 -2.00
C LEU A 69 -3.55 -17.83 -2.57
N ARG A 70 -3.46 -17.56 -3.86
CA ARG A 70 -2.19 -17.38 -4.56
C ARG A 70 -1.98 -15.93 -4.91
N ILE A 71 -0.74 -15.50 -4.77
CA ILE A 71 -0.29 -14.15 -5.08
C ILE A 71 0.64 -14.25 -6.28
N LEU A 72 0.28 -13.60 -7.36
CA LEU A 72 1.10 -13.48 -8.56
C LEU A 72 1.40 -12.00 -8.82
N TYR A 73 2.50 -11.76 -9.50
CA TYR A 73 2.91 -10.41 -9.90
C TYR A 73 2.90 -10.32 -11.42
N ALA A 74 2.41 -9.22 -11.96
CA ALA A 74 2.59 -8.92 -13.37
C ALA A 74 4.08 -8.82 -13.71
N ARG A 75 4.45 -9.17 -14.94
CA ARG A 75 5.85 -9.09 -15.39
C ARG A 75 6.43 -7.68 -15.25
N LYS A 76 5.64 -6.64 -15.45
CA LYS A 76 6.05 -5.24 -15.26
C LYS A 76 6.48 -4.92 -13.82
N SER A 77 5.98 -5.67 -12.83
CA SER A 77 6.33 -5.49 -11.42
C SER A 77 7.76 -5.93 -11.07
N LEU A 78 8.46 -6.65 -11.96
CA LEU A 78 9.82 -7.14 -11.73
C LEU A 78 10.88 -6.02 -11.54
N VAL A 79 10.54 -4.79 -11.88
CA VAL A 79 11.40 -3.61 -11.65
C VAL A 79 11.26 -3.06 -10.22
N VAL A 80 10.21 -3.47 -9.49
CA VAL A 80 10.05 -3.14 -8.08
C VAL A 80 10.98 -4.04 -7.26
N PRO A 81 11.73 -3.52 -6.29
CA PRO A 81 12.56 -4.35 -5.43
C PRO A 81 11.77 -5.47 -4.76
N THR A 82 12.36 -6.65 -4.71
CA THR A 82 11.71 -7.84 -4.19
C THR A 82 11.22 -7.66 -2.76
N GLU A 83 11.99 -6.98 -1.92
CA GLU A 83 11.64 -6.69 -0.53
C GLU A 83 10.36 -5.84 -0.45
N ASP A 84 10.27 -4.76 -1.21
CA ASP A 84 9.10 -3.89 -1.22
C ASP A 84 7.87 -4.64 -1.74
N ALA A 85 8.00 -5.34 -2.88
CA ALA A 85 6.90 -6.13 -3.45
C ALA A 85 6.42 -7.21 -2.47
N TYR A 86 7.35 -7.85 -1.74
CA TYR A 86 7.05 -8.84 -0.73
C TYR A 86 6.29 -8.25 0.46
N VAL A 87 6.74 -7.10 0.99
CA VAL A 87 6.08 -6.43 2.12
C VAL A 87 4.68 -5.98 1.73
N PHE A 88 4.50 -5.37 0.55
CA PHE A 88 3.17 -5.05 0.03
C PHE A 88 2.24 -6.26 0.02
N ALA A 89 2.71 -7.39 -0.51
CA ALA A 89 1.89 -8.60 -0.57
C ALA A 89 1.50 -9.11 0.82
N TRP A 90 2.40 -9.03 1.81
CA TRP A 90 2.11 -9.44 3.18
C TRP A 90 1.13 -8.53 3.89
N ASP A 91 1.25 -7.23 3.73
CA ASP A 91 0.35 -6.25 4.33
C ASP A 91 -1.07 -6.42 3.79
N TYR A 92 -1.21 -6.55 2.47
CA TYR A 92 -2.50 -6.81 1.86
C TYR A 92 -3.07 -8.20 2.21
N LEU A 93 -2.22 -9.22 2.30
CA LEU A 93 -2.66 -10.55 2.75
C LEU A 93 -3.21 -10.52 4.18
N ALA A 94 -2.56 -9.77 5.07
CA ALA A 94 -3.04 -9.58 6.44
C ALA A 94 -4.41 -8.86 6.47
N LEU A 95 -4.64 -7.91 5.58
CA LEU A 95 -5.93 -7.25 5.40
C LEU A 95 -7.00 -8.21 4.87
N ILE A 96 -6.68 -9.00 3.84
CA ILE A 96 -7.60 -10.01 3.30
C ILE A 96 -8.00 -11.01 4.38
N ALA A 97 -7.06 -11.47 5.19
CA ALA A 97 -7.34 -12.40 6.30
C ALA A 97 -8.22 -11.76 7.39
N ARG A 98 -8.01 -10.48 7.71
CA ARG A 98 -8.89 -9.74 8.63
C ARG A 98 -10.30 -9.59 8.06
N TYR A 99 -10.40 -9.31 6.77
CA TYR A 99 -11.64 -9.23 6.04
C TYR A 99 -12.40 -10.56 6.09
N ALA A 100 -11.72 -11.65 5.80
CA ALA A 100 -12.28 -13.00 5.85
C ALA A 100 -12.85 -13.37 7.22
N ARG A 101 -12.26 -12.87 8.30
CA ARG A 101 -12.76 -13.06 9.69
C ARG A 101 -13.97 -12.21 10.05
N GLY A 102 -14.44 -11.34 9.17
CA GLY A 102 -15.51 -10.38 9.48
C GLY A 102 -15.13 -9.33 10.52
N THR A 103 -13.83 -9.17 10.82
CA THR A 103 -13.34 -8.19 11.81
C THR A 103 -13.15 -6.80 11.21
N PHE A 104 -13.49 -6.62 9.95
CA PHE A 104 -13.41 -5.36 9.24
C PHE A 104 -14.80 -4.79 9.01
N PRO A 105 -15.14 -3.62 9.54
CA PRO A 105 -16.39 -2.97 9.19
C PRO A 105 -16.29 -2.48 7.73
N LEU A 106 -17.09 -3.08 6.86
CA LEU A 106 -17.21 -2.74 5.45
C LEU A 106 -18.07 -1.51 5.17
N ALA A 107 -18.48 -0.78 6.20
CA ALA A 107 -19.20 0.45 5.95
C ALA A 107 -18.27 1.42 5.21
N PRO A 108 -18.63 1.85 3.98
CA PRO A 108 -17.92 2.93 3.33
C PRO A 108 -18.02 4.15 4.23
N VAL A 109 -16.91 4.55 4.76
CA VAL A 109 -16.85 5.72 5.61
C VAL A 109 -16.34 6.85 4.75
N ALA A 110 -17.10 7.92 4.69
CA ALA A 110 -16.65 9.13 4.03
C ALA A 110 -15.29 9.56 4.62
N PRO A 111 -14.28 9.88 3.80
CA PRO A 111 -13.01 10.36 4.32
C PRO A 111 -13.26 11.55 5.22
N GLY A 112 -12.74 11.51 6.45
CA GLY A 112 -12.79 12.64 7.35
C GLY A 112 -12.01 13.81 6.75
N PRO A 113 -12.41 15.06 7.03
CA PRO A 113 -11.70 16.24 6.54
C PRO A 113 -10.32 16.40 7.20
N ASP A 114 -10.08 15.69 8.28
CA ASP A 114 -8.92 15.87 9.14
C ASP A 114 -7.80 14.90 8.80
N TRP A 115 -6.59 15.45 8.73
CA TRP A 115 -5.37 14.71 8.54
C TRP A 115 -4.65 14.58 9.86
N LEU A 116 -4.37 13.34 10.27
CA LEU A 116 -3.59 13.03 11.45
C LEU A 116 -2.13 12.81 11.07
N PRO A 117 -1.19 13.64 11.54
CA PRO A 117 0.23 13.37 11.41
C PRO A 117 0.57 12.00 11.99
N PHE A 118 1.49 11.30 11.34
CA PHE A 118 1.88 9.98 11.81
C PHE A 118 2.48 10.01 13.23
N SER A 119 3.13 11.12 13.61
CA SER A 119 3.62 11.37 14.97
C SER A 119 2.55 11.30 16.05
N ASP A 120 1.28 11.55 15.70
CA ASP A 120 0.16 11.59 16.63
C ASP A 120 -0.44 10.20 16.88
N PHE A 121 -0.03 9.21 16.09
CA PHE A 121 -0.40 7.81 16.27
C PHE A 121 0.47 7.14 17.34
N ALA A 122 -0.02 7.02 18.56
CA ALA A 122 0.60 6.30 19.66
C ALA A 122 2.12 6.59 19.82
N PRO A 123 2.50 7.64 20.55
CA PRO A 123 3.89 8.08 20.69
C PRO A 123 4.87 6.99 21.18
N SER A 124 4.39 5.98 21.87
CA SER A 124 5.23 4.90 22.42
C SER A 124 5.66 3.84 21.38
N ALA A 125 4.89 3.66 20.32
CA ALA A 125 5.19 2.66 19.29
C ALA A 125 5.73 3.29 17.98
N ALA A 126 5.35 4.53 17.71
CA ALA A 126 5.63 5.19 16.43
C ALA A 126 7.02 5.85 16.36
N SER A 127 7.52 6.42 17.46
CA SER A 127 8.72 7.27 17.42
C SER A 127 9.99 6.53 16.98
N PRO A 128 10.44 5.40 17.56
CA PRO A 128 11.67 4.74 17.13
C PRO A 128 11.58 4.18 15.71
N VAL A 129 10.38 3.75 15.31
CA VAL A 129 10.17 3.13 14.01
C VAL A 129 10.00 4.18 12.93
N GLN A 130 9.39 5.32 13.24
CA GLN A 130 9.30 6.47 12.36
C GLN A 130 10.70 7.03 12.08
N ASP A 131 11.53 7.22 13.08
CA ASP A 131 12.89 7.71 12.94
C ASP A 131 13.73 6.73 12.10
N THR A 132 13.61 5.44 12.32
CA THR A 132 14.32 4.41 11.56
C THR A 132 13.80 4.29 10.13
N ALA A 133 12.48 4.35 9.93
CA ALA A 133 11.88 4.16 8.62
C ALA A 133 11.91 5.42 7.75
N MET A 134 11.65 6.59 8.33
CA MET A 134 11.51 7.86 7.59
C MET A 134 12.75 8.73 7.63
N GLY A 135 13.58 8.64 8.68
CA GLY A 135 14.77 9.50 8.83
C GLY A 135 15.69 9.50 7.61
N PRO A 136 16.16 8.34 7.12
CA PRO A 136 17.00 8.27 5.93
C PRO A 136 16.31 8.81 4.66
N ARG A 137 14.98 8.65 4.56
CA ARG A 137 14.18 9.13 3.43
C ARG A 137 13.99 10.64 3.44
N GLN A 138 13.98 11.23 4.63
CA GLN A 138 13.83 12.68 4.77
C GLN A 138 14.97 13.44 4.10
N GLU A 139 16.20 12.98 4.21
CA GLU A 139 17.35 13.58 3.53
C GLU A 139 17.16 13.59 2.00
N LEU A 140 16.65 12.47 1.44
CA LEU A 140 16.36 12.39 0.01
C LEU A 140 15.19 13.29 -0.39
N LEU A 141 14.13 13.32 0.40
CA LEU A 141 12.95 14.15 0.13
C LEU A 141 13.30 15.65 0.10
N ASN A 142 14.25 16.08 0.92
CA ASN A 142 14.77 17.46 0.93
C ASN A 142 15.46 17.86 -0.39
N LEU A 143 15.90 16.89 -1.18
CA LEU A 143 16.55 17.12 -2.47
C LEU A 143 15.58 17.09 -3.66
N VAL A 144 14.34 16.68 -3.44
CA VAL A 144 13.32 16.54 -4.49
C VAL A 144 12.61 17.88 -4.71
N SER A 145 12.74 18.42 -5.94
CA SER A 145 11.99 19.62 -6.32
C SER A 145 10.49 19.33 -6.56
N PRO A 146 9.61 20.34 -6.47
CA PRO A 146 8.19 20.19 -6.79
C PRO A 146 7.94 19.62 -8.19
N GLU A 147 8.73 20.04 -9.18
CA GLU A 147 8.61 19.60 -10.58
C GLU A 147 8.95 18.12 -10.72
N VAL A 148 10.02 17.67 -10.06
CA VAL A 148 10.44 16.27 -10.04
C VAL A 148 9.38 15.41 -9.35
N ALA A 149 8.83 15.85 -8.21
CA ALA A 149 7.76 15.16 -7.51
C ALA A 149 6.50 15.04 -8.37
N GLN A 150 6.12 16.11 -9.09
CA GLN A 150 4.96 16.14 -9.97
C GLN A 150 5.09 15.13 -11.12
N VAL A 151 6.25 15.09 -11.79
CA VAL A 151 6.52 14.14 -12.89
C VAL A 151 6.55 12.71 -12.37
N ALA A 152 7.20 12.47 -11.23
CA ALA A 152 7.25 11.15 -10.59
C ALA A 152 5.85 10.63 -10.25
N MET A 153 5.00 11.46 -9.67
CA MET A 153 3.61 11.09 -9.35
C MET A 153 2.78 10.78 -10.60
N THR A 154 2.98 11.54 -11.68
CA THR A 154 2.32 11.24 -12.97
C THR A 154 2.73 9.87 -13.52
N ARG A 155 3.99 9.47 -13.35
CA ARG A 155 4.48 8.15 -13.79
C ARG A 155 3.99 7.01 -12.90
N LEU A 156 3.89 7.23 -11.60
CA LEU A 156 3.32 6.25 -10.66
C LEU A 156 1.83 6.01 -10.91
N ASP A 157 1.16 6.93 -11.61
CA ASP A 157 -0.25 6.82 -12.01
C ASP A 157 -1.19 6.55 -10.82
N VAL A 158 -0.89 7.17 -9.69
CA VAL A 158 -1.69 7.05 -8.47
C VAL A 158 -1.63 8.32 -7.64
N GLY A 159 -2.79 8.80 -7.20
CA GLY A 159 -2.87 9.99 -6.37
C GLY A 159 -2.56 11.30 -7.11
N ALA A 160 -2.16 12.32 -6.38
CA ALA A 160 -1.92 13.65 -6.91
C ALA A 160 -0.74 14.34 -6.22
N CYS A 161 -0.04 15.20 -6.96
CA CYS A 161 0.96 16.12 -6.44
C CYS A 161 0.48 17.54 -6.62
N ARG A 162 0.77 18.40 -5.65
CA ARG A 162 0.51 19.84 -5.75
C ARG A 162 1.63 20.65 -5.10
N SER A 163 1.88 21.83 -5.61
CA SER A 163 2.72 22.83 -4.94
C SER A 163 1.98 23.40 -3.73
N ILE A 164 2.70 23.61 -2.64
CA ILE A 164 2.23 24.29 -1.42
C ILE A 164 3.22 25.39 -1.03
N PRO A 165 2.86 26.32 -0.16
CA PRO A 165 3.81 27.33 0.33
C PRO A 165 5.05 26.67 0.92
N GLY A 166 6.21 26.99 0.36
CA GLY A 166 7.51 26.48 0.83
C GLY A 166 7.84 25.04 0.44
N GLY A 167 7.07 24.39 -0.46
CA GLY A 167 7.36 23.03 -0.88
C GLY A 167 6.30 22.38 -1.76
N TRP A 168 6.12 21.10 -1.58
CA TRP A 168 5.17 20.28 -2.34
C TRP A 168 4.45 19.28 -1.45
N GLN A 169 3.35 18.76 -1.94
CA GLN A 169 2.53 17.78 -1.25
C GLN A 169 2.01 16.73 -2.23
N VAL A 170 2.10 15.47 -1.85
CA VAL A 170 1.46 14.36 -2.57
C VAL A 170 0.41 13.69 -1.70
N THR A 171 -0.64 13.20 -2.35
CA THR A 171 -1.72 12.47 -1.69
C THR A 171 -1.95 11.17 -2.45
N TRP A 172 -1.94 10.05 -1.74
CA TRP A 172 -2.22 8.72 -2.26
C TRP A 172 -3.48 8.15 -1.65
N PRO A 173 -4.38 7.64 -2.45
CA PRO A 173 -5.40 6.71 -1.96
C PRO A 173 -4.74 5.32 -1.78
N ILE A 174 -4.63 4.86 -0.54
CA ILE A 174 -3.96 3.59 -0.18
C ILE A 174 -4.93 2.40 -0.29
N LEU A 175 -6.09 2.54 0.35
CA LEU A 175 -7.21 1.60 0.32
C LEU A 175 -8.50 2.36 -0.04
N GLY A 176 -9.59 1.66 -0.20
CA GLY A 176 -10.88 2.27 -0.50
C GLY A 176 -11.36 3.29 0.54
N ASP A 177 -10.88 3.15 1.77
CA ASP A 177 -11.25 3.97 2.91
C ASP A 177 -10.03 4.61 3.62
N LEU A 178 -8.87 4.58 3.02
CA LEU A 178 -7.63 5.11 3.59
C LEU A 178 -6.84 5.89 2.56
N SER A 179 -6.54 7.13 2.89
CA SER A 179 -5.62 7.97 2.12
C SER A 179 -4.43 8.40 2.96
N MET A 180 -3.30 8.59 2.30
CA MET A 180 -2.06 9.09 2.88
C MET A 180 -1.63 10.38 2.19
N ARG A 181 -1.02 11.27 2.96
CA ARG A 181 -0.45 12.53 2.50
C ARG A 181 1.00 12.63 2.96
N LEU A 182 1.89 12.99 2.05
CA LEU A 182 3.25 13.41 2.35
C LEU A 182 3.39 14.89 1.98
N SER A 183 3.78 15.70 2.95
CA SER A 183 4.11 17.11 2.74
C SER A 183 5.62 17.30 2.93
N GLN A 184 6.26 17.91 1.94
CA GLN A 184 7.67 18.30 2.00
C GLN A 184 7.77 19.81 1.98
N THR A 185 8.39 20.39 3.00
CA THR A 185 8.60 21.84 3.15
C THR A 185 10.02 22.13 3.59
N GLY A 186 10.39 23.42 3.68
CA GLY A 186 11.69 23.82 4.26
C GLY A 186 11.88 23.39 5.71
N ASN A 187 10.82 23.00 6.41
CA ASN A 187 10.86 22.48 7.79
C ASN A 187 11.00 20.95 7.87
N GLY A 188 11.04 20.27 6.73
CA GLY A 188 11.15 18.81 6.64
C GLY A 188 9.93 18.14 6.02
N SER A 189 9.87 16.81 6.14
CA SER A 189 8.81 15.97 5.61
C SER A 189 7.85 15.53 6.70
N GLU A 190 6.55 15.56 6.39
CA GLU A 190 5.49 15.05 7.26
C GLU A 190 4.61 14.06 6.51
N VAL A 191 4.39 12.89 7.10
CA VAL A 191 3.39 11.92 6.65
C VAL A 191 2.15 12.04 7.54
N ALA A 192 0.99 12.11 6.90
CA ALA A 192 -0.30 12.11 7.58
C ALA A 192 -1.26 11.15 6.88
N PHE A 193 -2.21 10.61 7.64
CA PHE A 193 -3.31 9.80 7.11
C PHE A 193 -4.63 10.51 7.35
N ASP A 194 -5.64 10.23 6.52
CA ASP A 194 -6.98 10.68 6.86
C ASP A 194 -7.43 10.06 8.19
N SER A 195 -7.99 10.88 9.09
CA SER A 195 -8.28 10.51 10.48
C SER A 195 -9.26 9.36 10.58
N HIS A 196 -10.17 9.28 9.62
CA HIS A 196 -11.25 8.31 9.62
C HIS A 196 -10.78 6.93 9.20
N GLY A 197 -10.08 6.83 8.05
CA GLY A 197 -9.48 5.58 7.59
C GLY A 197 -8.45 5.07 8.57
N ALA A 198 -7.55 5.94 9.04
CA ALA A 198 -6.45 5.59 9.92
C ALA A 198 -6.90 4.91 11.22
N SER A 199 -8.03 5.32 11.80
CA SER A 199 -8.55 4.75 13.06
C SER A 199 -8.85 3.24 12.99
N LYS A 200 -8.99 2.69 11.79
CA LYS A 200 -9.30 1.27 11.56
C LYS A 200 -8.08 0.36 11.48
N TYR A 201 -6.90 0.94 11.35
CA TYR A 201 -5.66 0.21 11.07
C TYR A 201 -4.66 0.32 12.20
N ALA A 202 -3.87 -0.73 12.39
CA ALA A 202 -2.75 -0.70 13.32
C ALA A 202 -1.67 0.28 12.85
N PRO A 203 -1.04 1.06 13.76
CA PRO A 203 0.00 2.01 13.39
C PRO A 203 1.15 1.41 12.57
N GLU A 204 1.53 0.16 12.86
CA GLU A 204 2.59 -0.57 12.14
C GLU A 204 2.25 -0.78 10.66
N LEU A 205 0.97 -1.07 10.36
CA LEU A 205 0.50 -1.21 8.98
C LEU A 205 0.51 0.13 8.25
N LEU A 206 0.02 1.20 8.90
CA LEU A 206 0.06 2.55 8.33
C LEU A 206 1.48 2.99 8.03
N MET A 207 2.41 2.70 8.92
CA MET A 207 3.82 3.00 8.73
C MET A 207 4.43 2.17 7.58
N SER A 208 4.08 0.91 7.46
CA SER A 208 4.53 0.06 6.36
C SER A 208 4.08 0.65 5.02
N PHE A 209 2.82 1.06 4.89
CA PHE A 209 2.34 1.75 3.70
C PHE A 209 3.08 3.07 3.45
N ALA A 210 3.27 3.90 4.48
CA ALA A 210 4.00 5.16 4.35
C ALA A 210 5.39 4.92 3.76
N TRP A 211 6.15 4.04 4.35
CA TRP A 211 7.47 3.67 3.87
C TRP A 211 7.46 3.16 2.42
N LEU A 212 6.57 2.24 2.07
CA LEU A 212 6.54 1.62 0.75
C LEU A 212 6.17 2.63 -0.35
N TYR A 213 5.17 3.49 -0.12
CA TYR A 213 4.78 4.52 -1.08
C TYR A 213 5.85 5.62 -1.22
N VAL A 214 6.50 6.02 -0.13
CA VAL A 214 7.62 6.96 -0.19
C VAL A 214 8.82 6.35 -0.92
N ASN A 215 9.12 5.06 -0.73
CA ASN A 215 10.15 4.37 -1.52
C ASN A 215 9.84 4.39 -3.01
N ALA A 216 8.59 4.12 -3.39
CA ALA A 216 8.17 4.16 -4.78
C ALA A 216 8.36 5.55 -5.38
N LEU A 217 7.92 6.59 -4.66
CA LEU A 217 8.11 7.98 -5.07
C LEU A 217 9.59 8.33 -5.26
N LEU A 218 10.44 8.05 -4.28
CA LEU A 218 11.87 8.39 -4.33
C LEU A 218 12.61 7.67 -5.47
N ARG A 219 12.24 6.41 -5.76
CA ARG A 219 12.78 5.70 -6.91
C ARG A 219 12.37 6.33 -8.22
N GLU A 220 11.10 6.72 -8.33
CA GLU A 220 10.62 7.37 -9.54
C GLU A 220 11.19 8.79 -9.70
N CYS A 221 11.33 9.55 -8.61
CA CYS A 221 12.04 10.84 -8.63
C CYS A 221 13.46 10.69 -9.19
N ARG A 222 14.17 9.63 -8.81
CA ARG A 222 15.49 9.37 -9.35
C ARG A 222 15.48 8.97 -10.84
N GLN A 223 14.42 8.34 -11.34
CA GLN A 223 14.29 8.09 -12.78
C GLN A 223 14.05 9.40 -13.57
N VAL A 224 13.39 10.37 -12.93
CA VAL A 224 13.16 11.71 -13.49
C VAL A 224 14.42 12.56 -13.43
N GLU A 225 15.11 12.53 -12.27
CA GLU A 225 16.32 13.32 -11.99
C GLU A 225 17.46 12.38 -11.54
N PRO A 226 18.28 11.88 -12.49
CA PRO A 226 19.34 10.91 -12.19
C PRO A 226 20.46 11.39 -11.28
N SER A 227 20.58 12.70 -11.03
CA SER A 227 21.54 13.27 -10.09
C SER A 227 21.19 13.01 -8.64
N LEU A 228 19.92 12.72 -8.34
CA LEU A 228 19.50 12.37 -6.98
C LEU A 228 20.21 11.10 -6.48
N PRO A 229 20.60 11.03 -5.19
CA PRO A 229 21.21 9.84 -4.62
C PRO A 229 20.30 8.61 -4.73
N ARG A 230 20.92 7.43 -4.74
CA ARG A 230 20.16 6.17 -4.68
C ARG A 230 19.63 5.96 -3.28
N LEU A 231 18.38 5.52 -3.18
CA LEU A 231 17.75 5.16 -1.90
C LEU A 231 18.60 4.13 -1.12
N SER A 232 19.22 3.16 -1.80
CA SER A 232 20.09 2.14 -1.21
C SER A 232 21.39 2.67 -0.57
N ARG A 233 21.71 3.96 -0.67
CA ARG A 233 22.84 4.56 0.06
C ARG A 233 22.53 4.87 1.53
N TYR A 234 21.27 4.81 1.89
CA TYR A 234 20.76 5.19 3.22
C TYR A 234 20.29 3.98 4.05
N PHE A 235 20.55 2.77 3.54
CA PHE A 235 20.25 1.50 4.21
C PHE A 235 21.44 0.56 4.19
#